data_06d80b1ad9439c90040a2d95977032ce
#
_entry.id   06d80b1ad9439c90040a2d95977032ce
#
_cell.length_a   1.000
_cell.length_b   1.000
_cell.length_c   1.000
_cell.angle_alpha   90.00
_cell.angle_beta   90.00
_cell.angle_gamma   90.00
#
_symmetry.space_group_name_H-M   'P 1'
#
loop_
_entity.id
_entity.type
_entity.pdbx_description
1 polymer ?
#
loop_
_entity_poly.entity_id
_entity_poly.type
_entity_poly.pdbx_seq_one_letter_code
_entity_poly.pdbx_strand_id
1 'polypeptide(L)'
;MYHSVGDRSEDPYRITVTPERLDAQLGWLRRRGLRGVSVAELLAARAQGEDRGLVGLTFDDGYADFVTHALPCLRRHGCGATLFVLPGRLGADNAWDPLGPRKPLLTADGIRHAAAEGVEIGSHGLTHVDLTTADDATLKAETAESRALLTELTGTPVTGFCYPYGTVDARAAEAVRAAGYAYACAIDPGPLTGPHALPRVHLGERDTAVRLLLKTRLHRLRRRPATGV
;
A
#
# COMPACT_ATOMS: atom_id res chain seq x y z
N MET A 1 6.06 -0.21 2.84
CA MET A 1 4.65 -0.60 3.02
C MET A 1 4.41 -0.99 4.47
N TYR A 2 3.25 -0.67 4.98
CA TYR A 2 2.70 -1.00 6.29
C TYR A 2 1.34 -1.68 6.11
N HIS A 3 0.75 -2.19 7.20
CA HIS A 3 -0.62 -2.68 7.23
C HIS A 3 -1.33 -2.08 8.46
N SER A 4 -1.36 -2.79 9.60
CA SER A 4 -2.02 -2.36 10.83
C SER A 4 -1.09 -1.53 11.72
N VAL A 5 -1.66 -0.53 12.42
CA VAL A 5 -0.96 0.32 13.40
C VAL A 5 -1.67 0.23 14.75
N GLY A 6 -1.16 -0.55 15.68
CA GLY A 6 -1.84 -0.78 16.95
C GLY A 6 -1.14 -1.79 17.85
N ASP A 7 -1.93 -2.47 18.68
CA ASP A 7 -1.43 -3.54 19.53
C ASP A 7 -0.93 -4.72 18.69
N ARG A 8 0.25 -5.23 19.06
CA ARG A 8 0.94 -6.34 18.41
C ARG A 8 1.10 -7.57 19.32
N SER A 9 0.41 -7.64 20.42
CA SER A 9 0.50 -8.77 21.37
C SER A 9 0.28 -10.12 20.68
N GLU A 10 -0.61 -10.13 19.67
CA GLU A 10 -0.89 -11.27 18.81
C GLU A 10 -0.70 -10.88 17.33
N ASP A 11 0.53 -11.02 16.81
CA ASP A 11 0.88 -10.63 15.44
C ASP A 11 1.73 -11.72 14.75
N PRO A 12 1.13 -12.89 14.45
CA PRO A 12 1.83 -14.03 13.84
C PRO A 12 2.35 -13.70 12.42
N TYR A 13 1.67 -12.81 11.69
CA TYR A 13 2.03 -12.40 10.34
C TYR A 13 3.06 -11.26 10.30
N ARG A 14 3.33 -10.62 11.46
CA ARG A 14 4.28 -9.50 11.60
C ARG A 14 3.93 -8.30 10.73
N ILE A 15 2.65 -8.02 10.60
CA ILE A 15 2.09 -6.92 9.82
C ILE A 15 1.68 -5.71 10.66
N THR A 16 1.77 -5.82 11.99
CA THR A 16 1.42 -4.73 12.91
C THR A 16 2.67 -3.98 13.37
N VAL A 17 2.59 -2.66 13.36
CA VAL A 17 3.55 -1.78 14.03
C VAL A 17 2.84 -1.00 15.15
N THR A 18 3.54 -0.71 16.24
CA THR A 18 2.98 0.17 17.27
C THR A 18 2.95 1.63 16.79
N PRO A 19 2.03 2.48 17.31
CA PRO A 19 2.03 3.90 17.00
C PRO A 19 3.38 4.57 17.27
N GLU A 20 4.05 4.20 18.35
CA GLU A 20 5.39 4.70 18.73
C GLU A 20 6.46 4.28 17.72
N ARG A 21 6.34 3.06 17.19
CA ARG A 21 7.26 2.57 16.16
C ARG A 21 7.06 3.34 14.85
N LEU A 22 5.82 3.53 14.42
CA LEU A 22 5.51 4.34 13.24
C LEU A 22 6.05 5.77 13.39
N ASP A 23 5.80 6.40 14.54
CA ASP A 23 6.30 7.75 14.83
C ASP A 23 7.84 7.83 14.76
N ALA A 24 8.53 6.85 15.34
CA ALA A 24 9.99 6.77 15.29
C ALA A 24 10.53 6.59 13.86
N GLN A 25 9.84 5.79 13.02
CA GLN A 25 10.21 5.54 11.62
C GLN A 25 9.96 6.78 10.75
N LEU A 26 8.83 7.47 10.89
CA LEU A 26 8.57 8.73 10.19
C LEU A 26 9.51 9.85 10.65
N GLY A 27 9.80 9.94 11.93
CA GLY A 27 10.82 10.84 12.49
C GLY A 27 12.23 10.56 11.93
N TRP A 28 12.56 9.29 11.67
CA TRP A 28 13.81 8.91 11.01
C TRP A 28 13.88 9.40 9.57
N LEU A 29 12.78 9.29 8.79
CA LEU A 29 12.71 9.85 7.43
C LEU A 29 12.97 11.36 7.46
N ARG A 30 12.24 12.10 8.30
CA ARG A 30 12.36 13.55 8.44
C ARG A 30 13.80 13.99 8.79
N ARG A 31 14.46 13.34 9.75
CA ARG A 31 15.86 13.64 10.12
C ARG A 31 16.85 13.42 8.99
N ARG A 32 16.49 12.70 7.94
CA ARG A 32 17.30 12.48 6.73
C ARG A 32 16.90 13.33 5.55
N GLY A 33 16.03 14.32 5.76
CA GLY A 33 15.51 15.16 4.69
C GLY A 33 14.60 14.38 3.72
N LEU A 34 13.98 13.28 4.19
CA LEU A 34 13.05 12.48 3.40
C LEU A 34 11.61 12.80 3.84
N ARG A 35 10.70 12.92 2.88
CA ARG A 35 9.28 13.14 3.10
C ARG A 35 8.47 11.96 2.57
N GLY A 36 7.58 11.42 3.41
CA GLY A 36 6.60 10.45 3.00
C GLY A 36 5.51 11.09 2.13
N VAL A 37 5.17 10.46 1.02
CA VAL A 37 4.14 10.92 0.08
C VAL A 37 3.30 9.74 -0.40
N SER A 38 2.18 10.00 -1.06
CA SER A 38 1.44 8.95 -1.75
C SER A 38 2.23 8.42 -2.95
N VAL A 39 1.84 7.26 -3.47
CA VAL A 39 2.50 6.68 -4.66
C VAL A 39 2.20 7.54 -5.89
N ALA A 40 0.97 8.04 -6.04
CA ALA A 40 0.62 8.92 -7.16
C ALA A 40 1.46 10.21 -7.12
N GLU A 41 1.63 10.86 -5.96
CA GLU A 41 2.49 12.04 -5.81
C GLU A 41 3.96 11.70 -6.16
N LEU A 42 4.48 10.57 -5.66
CA LEU A 42 5.84 10.13 -5.98
C LEU A 42 6.05 9.92 -7.48
N LEU A 43 5.09 9.29 -8.16
CA LEU A 43 5.19 9.03 -9.60
C LEU A 43 5.08 10.31 -10.42
N ALA A 44 4.19 11.24 -10.03
CA ALA A 44 4.06 12.55 -10.66
C ALA A 44 5.35 13.37 -10.51
N ALA A 45 5.91 13.44 -9.31
CA ALA A 45 7.18 14.13 -9.07
C ALA A 45 8.34 13.48 -9.84
N ARG A 46 8.36 12.14 -9.94
CA ARG A 46 9.39 11.43 -10.73
C ARG A 46 9.32 11.74 -12.21
N ALA A 47 8.11 11.85 -12.79
CA ALA A 47 7.93 12.22 -14.19
C ALA A 47 8.48 13.64 -14.51
N GLN A 48 8.56 14.50 -13.49
CA GLN A 48 9.09 15.86 -13.58
C GLN A 48 10.56 15.96 -13.14
N GLY A 49 11.16 14.87 -12.67
CA GLY A 49 12.54 14.87 -12.13
C GLY A 49 12.67 15.47 -10.71
N GLU A 50 11.56 15.60 -10.00
CA GLU A 50 11.45 16.26 -8.69
C GLU A 50 11.29 15.27 -7.52
N ASP A 51 11.51 13.98 -7.74
CA ASP A 51 11.31 12.92 -6.72
C ASP A 51 12.44 12.84 -5.68
N ARG A 52 13.42 13.73 -5.73
CA ARG A 52 14.52 13.74 -4.77
C ARG A 52 14.01 13.99 -3.34
N GLY A 53 14.32 13.07 -2.43
CA GLY A 53 13.89 13.17 -1.03
C GLY A 53 12.47 12.68 -0.78
N LEU A 54 11.74 12.21 -1.79
CA LEU A 54 10.42 11.63 -1.63
C LEU A 54 10.46 10.12 -1.43
N VAL A 55 9.55 9.62 -0.60
CA VAL A 55 9.37 8.19 -0.32
C VAL A 55 7.89 7.86 -0.36
N GLY A 56 7.46 7.00 -1.27
CA GLY A 56 6.09 6.51 -1.30
C GLY A 56 5.77 5.69 -0.04
N LEU A 57 4.80 6.12 0.74
CA LEU A 57 4.28 5.40 1.88
C LEU A 57 2.97 4.72 1.51
N THR A 58 2.84 3.43 1.85
CA THR A 58 1.63 2.67 1.58
C THR A 58 1.17 1.92 2.81
N PHE A 59 -0.15 1.84 2.98
CA PHE A 59 -0.82 1.03 3.99
C PHE A 59 -1.78 0.10 3.27
N ASP A 60 -1.68 -1.19 3.53
CA ASP A 60 -2.47 -2.22 2.85
C ASP A 60 -3.66 -2.67 3.72
N ASP A 61 -4.62 -3.39 3.12
CA ASP A 61 -5.79 -4.02 3.73
C ASP A 61 -6.91 -3.08 4.21
N GLY A 62 -6.62 -1.82 4.47
CA GLY A 62 -7.62 -0.88 4.97
C GLY A 62 -8.06 -1.13 6.41
N TYR A 63 -7.14 -1.51 7.31
CA TYR A 63 -7.45 -1.66 8.74
C TYR A 63 -8.02 -0.39 9.35
N ALA A 64 -9.01 -0.52 10.22
CA ALA A 64 -9.69 0.61 10.88
C ALA A 64 -8.74 1.45 11.76
N ASP A 65 -7.68 0.82 12.27
CA ASP A 65 -6.64 1.49 13.05
C ASP A 65 -5.82 2.53 12.26
N PHE A 66 -5.90 2.51 10.92
CA PHE A 66 -5.29 3.55 10.10
C PHE A 66 -5.80 4.95 10.49
N VAL A 67 -7.10 5.13 10.61
CA VAL A 67 -7.69 6.44 10.93
C VAL A 67 -7.37 6.87 12.36
N THR A 68 -7.34 5.93 13.32
CA THR A 68 -7.11 6.24 14.72
C THR A 68 -5.65 6.42 15.10
N HIS A 69 -4.72 5.76 14.41
CA HIS A 69 -3.31 5.75 14.77
C HIS A 69 -2.38 6.23 13.65
N ALA A 70 -2.52 5.71 12.42
CA ALA A 70 -1.61 6.05 11.34
C ALA A 70 -1.82 7.49 10.84
N LEU A 71 -3.05 7.87 10.56
CA LEU A 71 -3.39 9.18 10.01
C LEU A 71 -2.93 10.35 10.89
N PRO A 72 -3.19 10.37 12.22
CA PRO A 72 -2.65 11.42 13.09
C PRO A 72 -1.12 11.46 13.12
N CYS A 73 -0.47 10.29 13.02
CA CYS A 73 0.98 10.20 12.97
C CYS A 73 1.54 10.78 11.66
N LEU A 74 0.96 10.42 10.52
CA LEU A 74 1.33 10.99 9.22
C LEU A 74 1.21 12.52 9.22
N ARG A 75 0.12 13.06 9.74
CA ARG A 75 -0.11 14.51 9.86
C ARG A 75 0.95 15.21 10.71
N ARG A 76 1.31 14.67 11.88
CA ARG A 76 2.38 15.23 12.73
C ARG A 76 3.74 15.31 12.02
N HIS A 77 4.00 14.40 11.11
CA HIS A 77 5.26 14.36 10.36
C HIS A 77 5.18 15.04 8.99
N GLY A 78 4.04 15.63 8.59
CA GLY A 78 3.83 16.24 7.28
C GLY A 78 3.98 15.24 6.13
N CYS A 79 3.56 13.99 6.37
CA CYS A 79 3.62 12.91 5.39
C CYS A 79 2.25 12.65 4.77
N GLY A 80 2.23 12.41 3.46
CA GLY A 80 1.15 11.76 2.74
C GLY A 80 1.35 10.25 2.66
N ALA A 81 0.32 9.53 2.25
CA ALA A 81 0.36 8.07 2.02
C ALA A 81 -0.72 7.63 1.03
N THR A 82 -0.56 6.42 0.48
CA THR A 82 -1.61 5.68 -0.21
C THR A 82 -2.16 4.60 0.72
N LEU A 83 -3.47 4.54 0.86
CA LEU A 83 -4.19 3.52 1.60
C LEU A 83 -4.90 2.60 0.60
N PHE A 84 -4.46 1.34 0.52
CA PHE A 84 -5.06 0.32 -0.32
C PHE A 84 -6.14 -0.41 0.45
N VAL A 85 -7.37 -0.38 -0.05
CA VAL A 85 -8.56 -0.86 0.65
C VAL A 85 -9.33 -1.89 -0.19
N LEU A 86 -10.21 -2.65 0.48
CA LEU A 86 -11.00 -3.75 -0.08
C LEU A 86 -12.49 -3.37 -0.05
N PRO A 87 -13.07 -2.85 -1.14
CA PRO A 87 -14.46 -2.40 -1.13
C PRO A 87 -15.49 -3.51 -0.90
N GLY A 88 -15.15 -4.77 -1.18
CA GLY A 88 -15.99 -5.93 -0.85
C GLY A 88 -15.93 -6.37 0.62
N ARG A 89 -15.15 -5.69 1.46
CA ARG A 89 -14.92 -6.01 2.88
C ARG A 89 -15.15 -4.85 3.83
N LEU A 90 -15.87 -3.82 3.41
CA LEU A 90 -16.10 -2.62 4.23
C LEU A 90 -16.77 -2.96 5.55
N GLY A 91 -16.17 -2.52 6.67
CA GLY A 91 -16.67 -2.76 8.03
C GLY A 91 -16.62 -4.23 8.49
N ALA A 92 -16.06 -5.14 7.69
CA ALA A 92 -15.78 -6.52 8.06
C ALA A 92 -14.44 -6.65 8.80
N ASP A 93 -13.83 -7.81 8.74
CA ASP A 93 -12.53 -8.10 9.34
C ASP A 93 -11.58 -8.79 8.36
N ASN A 94 -10.31 -8.97 8.78
CA ASN A 94 -9.24 -9.64 8.05
C ASN A 94 -9.38 -11.18 8.05
N ALA A 95 -10.52 -11.70 7.58
CA ALA A 95 -10.83 -13.14 7.60
C ALA A 95 -9.84 -14.03 6.82
N TRP A 96 -9.03 -13.44 5.91
CA TRP A 96 -7.98 -14.14 5.17
C TRP A 96 -6.74 -14.48 6.00
N ASP A 97 -6.61 -13.92 7.21
CA ASP A 97 -5.51 -14.14 8.14
C ASP A 97 -5.95 -15.01 9.35
N PRO A 98 -6.18 -16.32 9.16
CA PRO A 98 -6.85 -17.16 10.16
C PRO A 98 -6.04 -17.40 11.44
N LEU A 99 -4.71 -17.22 11.42
CA LEU A 99 -3.83 -17.45 12.58
C LEU A 99 -3.73 -16.23 13.51
N GLY A 100 -4.12 -15.05 13.03
CA GLY A 100 -4.06 -13.80 13.78
C GLY A 100 -5.41 -13.39 14.39
N PRO A 101 -5.38 -12.33 15.21
CA PRO A 101 -6.62 -11.77 15.75
C PRO A 101 -7.47 -11.17 14.61
N ARG A 102 -8.78 -11.21 14.80
CA ARG A 102 -9.71 -10.51 13.91
C ARG A 102 -9.59 -9.01 14.15
N LYS A 103 -9.16 -8.29 13.15
CA LYS A 103 -9.02 -6.83 13.18
C LYS A 103 -10.06 -6.19 12.26
N PRO A 104 -10.78 -5.18 12.73
CA PRO A 104 -11.80 -4.53 11.92
C PRO A 104 -11.16 -3.76 10.74
N LEU A 105 -11.86 -3.76 9.62
CA LEU A 105 -11.53 -2.97 8.43
C LEU A 105 -12.35 -1.67 8.43
N LEU A 106 -11.87 -0.69 7.68
CA LEU A 106 -12.55 0.59 7.52
C LEU A 106 -13.96 0.42 6.95
N THR A 107 -14.86 1.21 7.47
CA THR A 107 -16.17 1.43 6.88
C THR A 107 -16.09 2.40 5.69
N ALA A 108 -17.16 2.52 4.93
CA ALA A 108 -17.28 3.52 3.87
C ALA A 108 -16.97 4.95 4.38
N ASP A 109 -17.48 5.30 5.56
CA ASP A 109 -17.24 6.63 6.15
C ASP A 109 -15.78 6.81 6.59
N GLY A 110 -15.14 5.75 7.10
CA GLY A 110 -13.71 5.78 7.43
C GLY A 110 -12.84 6.03 6.19
N ILE A 111 -13.17 5.43 5.05
CA ILE A 111 -12.47 5.66 3.78
C ILE A 111 -12.69 7.08 3.28
N ARG A 112 -13.95 7.59 3.30
CA ARG A 112 -14.25 8.98 2.93
C ARG A 112 -13.51 9.97 3.83
N HIS A 113 -13.45 9.69 5.13
CA HIS A 113 -12.70 10.52 6.06
C HIS A 113 -11.20 10.54 5.71
N ALA A 114 -10.56 9.38 5.47
CA ALA A 114 -9.16 9.33 5.08
C ALA A 114 -8.90 10.10 3.77
N ALA A 115 -9.79 9.96 2.77
CA ALA A 115 -9.71 10.70 1.50
C ALA A 115 -9.83 12.22 1.71
N ALA A 116 -10.78 12.67 2.54
CA ALA A 116 -10.97 14.09 2.87
C ALA A 116 -9.76 14.69 3.60
N GLU A 117 -8.99 13.87 4.32
CA GLU A 117 -7.72 14.25 4.97
C GLU A 117 -6.50 14.21 4.02
N GLY A 118 -6.72 14.00 2.72
CA GLY A 118 -5.68 14.02 1.69
C GLY A 118 -4.92 12.72 1.51
N VAL A 119 -5.41 11.61 2.07
CA VAL A 119 -4.85 10.27 1.82
C VAL A 119 -5.29 9.79 0.44
N GLU A 120 -4.35 9.33 -0.39
CA GLU A 120 -4.68 8.65 -1.63
C GLU A 120 -5.36 7.31 -1.34
N ILE A 121 -6.54 7.09 -1.89
CA ILE A 121 -7.22 5.79 -1.81
C ILE A 121 -6.89 4.97 -3.04
N GLY A 122 -6.35 3.78 -2.83
CA GLY A 122 -6.07 2.77 -3.85
C GLY A 122 -6.86 1.48 -3.60
N SER A 123 -6.89 0.61 -4.59
CA SER A 123 -7.55 -0.70 -4.48
C SER A 123 -6.55 -1.77 -4.04
N HIS A 124 -6.98 -2.65 -3.13
CA HIS A 124 -6.28 -3.89 -2.77
C HIS A 124 -7.01 -5.14 -3.29
N GLY A 125 -7.71 -5.01 -4.41
CA GLY A 125 -8.70 -5.98 -4.87
C GLY A 125 -10.08 -5.71 -4.28
N LEU A 126 -11.00 -6.63 -4.50
CA LEU A 126 -12.36 -6.59 -3.98
C LEU A 126 -12.45 -7.28 -2.61
N THR A 127 -11.87 -8.47 -2.48
CA THR A 127 -12.03 -9.37 -1.33
C THR A 127 -10.75 -9.99 -0.80
N HIS A 128 -9.57 -9.58 -1.27
CA HIS A 128 -8.24 -10.06 -0.91
C HIS A 128 -7.89 -11.44 -1.49
N VAL A 129 -8.17 -11.66 -2.78
CA VAL A 129 -7.81 -12.90 -3.50
C VAL A 129 -6.42 -12.79 -4.12
N ASP A 130 -5.66 -13.88 -4.13
CA ASP A 130 -4.42 -13.97 -4.91
C ASP A 130 -4.78 -14.00 -6.41
N LEU A 131 -4.47 -12.92 -7.12
CA LEU A 131 -4.82 -12.75 -8.53
C LEU A 131 -4.12 -13.74 -9.46
N THR A 132 -2.98 -14.28 -9.04
CA THR A 132 -2.22 -15.25 -9.86
C THR A 132 -2.92 -16.59 -9.97
N THR A 133 -3.81 -16.91 -9.03
CA THR A 133 -4.58 -18.16 -8.98
C THR A 133 -6.06 -17.98 -9.34
N ALA A 134 -6.53 -16.73 -9.48
CA ALA A 134 -7.91 -16.41 -9.76
C ALA A 134 -8.32 -16.80 -11.19
N ASP A 135 -9.57 -17.21 -11.42
CA ASP A 135 -10.13 -17.33 -12.76
C ASP A 135 -10.41 -15.94 -13.37
N ASP A 136 -10.79 -15.91 -14.66
CA ASP A 136 -10.97 -14.64 -15.37
C ASP A 136 -12.14 -13.80 -14.83
N ALA A 137 -13.20 -14.45 -14.36
CA ALA A 137 -14.36 -13.77 -13.77
C ALA A 137 -13.98 -13.12 -12.46
N THR A 138 -13.32 -13.87 -11.57
CA THR A 138 -12.78 -13.37 -10.29
C THR A 138 -11.76 -12.28 -10.52
N LEU A 139 -10.83 -12.46 -11.47
CA LEU A 139 -9.82 -11.46 -11.79
C LEU A 139 -10.43 -10.14 -12.24
N LYS A 140 -11.49 -10.19 -13.05
CA LYS A 140 -12.24 -9.00 -13.48
C LYS A 140 -12.94 -8.34 -12.30
N ALA A 141 -13.59 -9.10 -11.41
CA ALA A 141 -14.24 -8.56 -10.22
C ALA A 141 -13.23 -7.89 -9.27
N GLU A 142 -12.14 -8.59 -8.96
CA GLU A 142 -11.08 -8.08 -8.07
C GLU A 142 -10.40 -6.81 -8.61
N THR A 143 -10.39 -6.60 -9.93
CA THR A 143 -9.77 -5.43 -10.55
C THR A 143 -10.78 -4.35 -10.96
N ALA A 144 -11.67 -4.64 -11.91
CA ALA A 144 -12.56 -3.62 -12.49
C ALA A 144 -13.70 -3.21 -11.55
N GLU A 145 -14.35 -4.18 -10.87
CA GLU A 145 -15.44 -3.85 -9.95
C GLU A 145 -14.93 -3.14 -8.70
N SER A 146 -13.79 -3.57 -8.14
CA SER A 146 -13.17 -2.89 -7.00
C SER A 146 -12.84 -1.43 -7.32
N ARG A 147 -12.33 -1.15 -8.53
CA ARG A 147 -12.06 0.21 -8.97
C ARG A 147 -13.32 1.05 -9.08
N ALA A 148 -14.37 0.49 -9.68
CA ALA A 148 -15.64 1.18 -9.86
C ALA A 148 -16.27 1.56 -8.51
N LEU A 149 -16.35 0.60 -7.58
CA LEU A 149 -16.90 0.80 -6.24
C LEU A 149 -16.13 1.87 -5.46
N LEU A 150 -14.80 1.84 -5.50
CA LEU A 150 -13.99 2.84 -4.78
C LEU A 150 -14.08 4.22 -5.43
N THR A 151 -14.16 4.30 -6.76
CA THR A 151 -14.36 5.57 -7.47
C THR A 151 -15.72 6.19 -7.10
N GLU A 152 -16.78 5.38 -7.06
CA GLU A 152 -18.11 5.82 -6.60
C GLU A 152 -18.07 6.27 -5.13
N LEU A 153 -17.44 5.48 -4.26
CA LEU A 153 -17.34 5.75 -2.83
C LEU A 153 -16.62 7.06 -2.52
N THR A 154 -15.53 7.35 -3.22
CA THR A 154 -14.66 8.52 -2.97
C THR A 154 -15.01 9.73 -3.82
N GLY A 155 -15.80 9.57 -4.88
CA GLY A 155 -16.11 10.61 -5.85
C GLY A 155 -14.92 11.03 -6.73
N THR A 156 -13.79 10.31 -6.66
CA THR A 156 -12.56 10.59 -7.42
C THR A 156 -12.04 9.31 -8.09
N PRO A 157 -11.44 9.41 -9.30
CA PRO A 157 -10.88 8.24 -9.97
C PRO A 157 -9.80 7.55 -9.13
N VAL A 158 -9.98 6.26 -8.86
CA VAL A 158 -8.97 5.44 -8.19
C VAL A 158 -7.95 4.96 -9.22
N THR A 159 -6.70 5.38 -9.04
CA THR A 159 -5.61 5.18 -10.02
C THR A 159 -4.58 4.14 -9.59
N GLY A 160 -4.51 3.82 -8.30
CA GLY A 160 -3.53 2.89 -7.73
C GLY A 160 -4.14 1.54 -7.38
N PHE A 161 -3.38 0.47 -7.66
CA PHE A 161 -3.68 -0.89 -7.25
C PHE A 161 -2.55 -1.47 -6.39
N CYS A 162 -2.86 -2.41 -5.53
CA CYS A 162 -1.89 -3.21 -4.81
C CYS A 162 -2.31 -4.68 -4.87
N TYR A 163 -1.40 -5.55 -5.30
CA TYR A 163 -1.68 -6.98 -5.37
C TYR A 163 -1.76 -7.58 -3.97
N PRO A 164 -2.87 -8.28 -3.61
CA PRO A 164 -2.94 -9.07 -2.39
C PRO A 164 -1.78 -10.05 -2.30
N TYR A 165 -1.25 -10.27 -1.09
CA TYR A 165 -0.05 -11.09 -0.82
C TYR A 165 1.23 -10.59 -1.51
N GLY A 166 1.14 -9.52 -2.32
CA GLY A 166 2.27 -8.96 -3.08
C GLY A 166 2.71 -9.78 -4.27
N THR A 167 1.98 -10.85 -4.61
CA THR A 167 2.25 -11.75 -5.75
C THR A 167 1.68 -11.16 -7.04
N VAL A 168 2.40 -11.27 -8.14
CA VAL A 168 1.97 -10.79 -9.45
C VAL A 168 2.59 -11.62 -10.58
N ASP A 169 1.80 -11.92 -11.59
CA ASP A 169 2.23 -12.45 -12.87
C ASP A 169 1.81 -11.54 -14.04
N ALA A 170 2.18 -11.88 -15.25
CA ALA A 170 1.88 -11.08 -16.43
C ALA A 170 0.37 -10.94 -16.69
N ARG A 171 -0.41 -12.00 -16.40
CA ARG A 171 -1.88 -12.03 -16.56
C ARG A 171 -2.55 -11.08 -15.55
N ALA A 172 -2.15 -11.14 -14.28
CA ALA A 172 -2.66 -10.22 -13.25
C ALA A 172 -2.29 -8.77 -13.55
N ALA A 173 -1.05 -8.50 -13.97
CA ALA A 173 -0.61 -7.17 -14.34
C ALA A 173 -1.38 -6.59 -15.52
N GLU A 174 -1.66 -7.41 -16.53
CA GLU A 174 -2.47 -7.02 -17.69
C GLU A 174 -3.93 -6.73 -17.30
N ALA A 175 -4.54 -7.54 -16.44
CA ALA A 175 -5.91 -7.31 -15.95
C ALA A 175 -6.02 -5.98 -15.17
N VAL A 176 -5.05 -5.67 -14.31
CA VAL A 176 -4.99 -4.40 -13.58
C VAL A 176 -4.82 -3.23 -14.54
N ARG A 177 -3.95 -3.35 -15.56
CA ARG A 177 -3.80 -2.35 -16.61
C ARG A 177 -5.10 -2.15 -17.40
N ALA A 178 -5.73 -3.24 -17.83
CA ALA A 178 -6.98 -3.22 -18.60
C ALA A 178 -8.16 -2.63 -17.81
N ALA A 179 -8.17 -2.80 -16.47
CA ALA A 179 -9.14 -2.17 -15.58
C ALA A 179 -8.94 -0.63 -15.45
N GLY A 180 -7.84 -0.08 -15.99
CA GLY A 180 -7.60 1.36 -16.06
C GLY A 180 -6.88 1.94 -14.84
N TYR A 181 -6.18 1.12 -14.05
CA TYR A 181 -5.26 1.63 -13.03
C TYR A 181 -4.01 2.22 -13.70
N ALA A 182 -3.52 3.32 -13.19
CA ALA A 182 -2.31 3.98 -13.69
C ALA A 182 -1.03 3.29 -13.19
N TYR A 183 -1.09 2.68 -12.02
CA TYR A 183 0.03 1.96 -11.43
C TYR A 183 -0.44 0.82 -10.52
N ALA A 184 0.46 -0.14 -10.28
CA ALA A 184 0.25 -1.18 -9.29
C ALA A 184 1.51 -1.52 -8.50
N CYS A 185 1.32 -1.82 -7.21
CA CYS A 185 2.36 -2.16 -6.27
C CYS A 185 2.38 -3.65 -5.96
N ALA A 186 3.59 -4.24 -5.95
CA ALA A 186 3.87 -5.62 -5.53
C ALA A 186 4.91 -5.65 -4.42
N ILE A 187 5.20 -6.83 -3.86
CA ILE A 187 6.34 -7.02 -2.94
C ILE A 187 7.56 -7.42 -3.74
N ASP A 188 7.47 -8.50 -4.48
CA ASP A 188 8.53 -8.97 -5.38
C ASP A 188 7.92 -9.29 -6.75
N PRO A 189 7.97 -8.34 -7.70
CA PRO A 189 7.38 -8.55 -9.02
C PRO A 189 8.20 -9.50 -9.91
N GLY A 190 9.27 -10.11 -9.41
CA GLY A 190 10.14 -10.98 -10.20
C GLY A 190 10.73 -10.26 -11.42
N PRO A 191 10.60 -10.81 -12.63
CA PRO A 191 11.11 -10.18 -13.84
C PRO A 191 10.22 -9.03 -14.37
N LEU A 192 9.03 -8.84 -13.81
CA LEU A 192 8.12 -7.79 -14.27
C LEU A 192 8.65 -6.40 -13.89
N THR A 193 8.51 -5.46 -14.81
CA THR A 193 8.93 -4.07 -14.66
C THR A 193 7.82 -3.11 -15.11
N GLY A 194 8.00 -1.82 -14.83
CA GLY A 194 7.08 -0.79 -15.26
C GLY A 194 6.06 -0.39 -14.20
N PRO A 195 5.09 0.46 -14.57
CA PRO A 195 4.18 1.08 -13.61
C PRO A 195 3.24 0.08 -12.93
N HIS A 196 2.94 -1.07 -13.54
CA HIS A 196 2.06 -2.10 -12.98
C HIS A 196 2.81 -3.20 -12.22
N ALA A 197 4.10 -2.99 -11.89
CA ALA A 197 4.93 -3.92 -11.13
C ALA A 197 5.90 -3.19 -10.19
N LEU A 198 5.42 -2.18 -9.46
CA LEU A 198 6.25 -1.35 -8.59
C LEU A 198 6.65 -2.14 -7.33
N PRO A 199 7.95 -2.41 -7.11
CA PRO A 199 8.39 -3.14 -5.94
C PRO A 199 8.32 -2.28 -4.68
N ARG A 200 7.92 -2.88 -3.57
CA ARG A 200 7.85 -2.24 -2.25
C ARG A 200 8.70 -2.97 -1.22
N VAL A 201 8.98 -2.30 -0.12
CA VAL A 201 9.69 -2.86 1.02
C VAL A 201 8.76 -2.85 2.24
N HIS A 202 8.51 -4.02 2.81
CA HIS A 202 7.77 -4.14 4.07
C HIS A 202 8.53 -3.49 5.22
N LEU A 203 7.84 -2.69 6.02
CA LEU A 203 8.31 -2.12 7.27
C LEU A 203 7.47 -2.65 8.42
N GLY A 204 8.14 -3.23 9.39
CA GLY A 204 7.51 -3.82 10.58
C GLY A 204 8.09 -3.25 11.86
N GLU A 205 7.60 -3.78 12.98
CA GLU A 205 7.98 -3.37 14.33
C GLU A 205 9.49 -3.46 14.61
N ARG A 206 10.16 -4.46 14.01
CA ARG A 206 11.61 -4.68 14.20
C ARG A 206 12.50 -3.74 13.40
N ASP A 207 11.92 -2.89 12.53
CA ASP A 207 12.69 -2.02 11.66
C ASP A 207 13.09 -0.73 12.39
N THR A 208 14.21 -0.81 13.09
CA THR A 208 14.90 0.32 13.72
C THR A 208 15.67 1.14 12.68
N ALA A 209 16.24 2.27 13.10
CA ALA A 209 17.02 3.17 12.24
C ALA A 209 18.11 2.46 11.39
N VAL A 210 18.80 1.46 11.97
CA VAL A 210 19.84 0.69 11.27
C VAL A 210 19.22 -0.17 10.17
N ARG A 211 18.13 -0.88 10.48
CA ARG A 211 17.44 -1.72 9.50
C ARG A 211 16.82 -0.89 8.38
N LEU A 212 16.24 0.27 8.70
CA LEU A 212 15.74 1.21 7.69
C LEU A 212 16.83 1.65 6.73
N LEU A 213 18.03 2.00 7.25
CA LEU A 213 19.18 2.35 6.42
C LEU A 213 19.59 1.21 5.48
N LEU A 214 19.64 -0.03 5.98
CA LEU A 214 19.98 -1.20 5.18
C LEU A 214 18.90 -1.47 4.12
N LYS A 215 17.62 -1.44 4.48
CA LYS A 215 16.51 -1.64 3.54
C LYS A 215 16.52 -0.60 2.41
N THR A 216 16.72 0.68 2.73
CA THR A 216 16.78 1.73 1.71
C THR A 216 17.96 1.59 0.75
N ARG A 217 19.12 1.14 1.24
CA ARG A 217 20.29 0.86 0.39
C ARG A 217 20.08 -0.36 -0.50
N LEU A 218 19.57 -1.46 0.06
CA LEU A 218 19.31 -2.69 -0.70
C LEU A 218 18.20 -2.49 -1.74
N HIS A 219 17.17 -1.70 -1.44
CA HIS A 219 16.11 -1.39 -2.40
C HIS A 219 16.65 -0.65 -3.63
N ARG A 220 17.60 0.27 -3.44
CA ARG A 220 18.28 0.95 -4.56
C ARG A 220 19.09 -0.01 -5.44
N LEU A 221 19.68 -1.05 -4.85
CA LEU A 221 20.42 -2.09 -5.61
C LEU A 221 19.49 -3.00 -6.41
N ARG A 222 18.30 -3.32 -5.89
CA ARG A 222 17.27 -4.11 -6.61
C ARG A 222 16.65 -3.35 -7.79
N ARG A 223 16.75 -2.02 -7.82
CA ARG A 223 16.22 -1.15 -8.89
C ARG A 223 17.16 -0.94 -10.08
N ARG A 224 18.32 -1.55 -10.11
CA ARG A 224 19.16 -1.47 -11.32
C ARG A 224 18.43 -2.24 -12.43
N PRO A 225 18.04 -1.58 -13.55
CA PRO A 225 17.61 -2.34 -14.72
C PRO A 225 18.72 -3.34 -15.05
N ALA A 226 18.36 -4.57 -15.35
CA ALA A 226 19.29 -5.49 -15.95
C ALA A 226 19.77 -4.79 -17.26
N THR A 227 20.97 -4.22 -17.20
CA THR A 227 21.65 -3.74 -18.41
C THR A 227 22.04 -5.00 -19.17
N GLY A 228 21.39 -5.25 -20.27
CA GLY A 228 21.86 -6.30 -21.16
C GLY A 228 20.75 -7.05 -21.88
N VAL A 229 20.61 -6.70 -23.08
CA VAL A 229 20.26 -7.24 -24.38
C VAL A 229 18.95 -6.73 -24.90
#